data_b87edd064568d942639253e0a926d890
#
_entry.id   b87edd064568d942639253e0a926d890
#
_cell.length_a   1.000
_cell.length_b   1.000
_cell.length_c   1.000
_cell.angle_alpha   90.00
_cell.angle_beta   90.00
_cell.angle_gamma   90.00
#
_symmetry.space_group_name_H-M   'P 1'
#
loop_
_entity.id
_entity.type
_entity.pdbx_description
1 polymer ?
#
loop_
_entity_poly.entity_id
_entity_poly.type
_entity_poly.pdbx_seq_one_letter_code
_entity_poly.pdbx_strand_id
1 'polypeptide(L)'
;YRLGENDFIHFTYDDDRKRLKIDNPDIIYKDDSHNDNSYVWVFSFLNDYENFCRKLPFWTLSISIEQNKETKFSIISNPIIDLLTFSERGSGSVNNQRKIRSLTSSEDILVCKSDDIPLPDILSKYKTLSLNSKSIELIYLSMGIIDFYVMSKDDARKFRDCTLIAKEAGILSKQLNDYIILANEKNMNRL
;
A
#
# COMPACT_ATOMS: atom_id res chain seq x y z
N TYR A 1 16.87 -1.22 -10.76
CA TYR A 1 17.24 0.11 -10.27
C TYR A 1 18.52 0.02 -9.43
N ARG A 2 19.38 1.04 -9.48
CA ARG A 2 20.57 1.20 -8.64
C ARG A 2 20.56 2.62 -8.10
N LEU A 3 21.02 2.79 -6.86
CA LEU A 3 21.23 4.11 -6.28
C LEU A 3 22.28 4.86 -7.10
N GLY A 4 21.91 6.04 -7.60
CA GLY A 4 22.80 6.98 -8.29
C GLY A 4 23.27 8.07 -7.35
N GLU A 5 24.26 8.86 -7.78
CA GLU A 5 24.81 9.96 -6.97
C GLU A 5 23.81 11.06 -6.62
N ASN A 6 22.71 11.17 -7.39
CA ASN A 6 21.65 12.17 -7.18
C ASN A 6 20.35 11.56 -6.61
N ASP A 7 20.37 10.30 -6.17
CA ASP A 7 19.22 9.66 -5.58
C ASP A 7 19.14 9.97 -4.08
N PHE A 8 17.90 10.01 -3.58
CA PHE A 8 17.63 10.31 -2.18
C PHE A 8 17.07 9.08 -1.50
N ILE A 9 17.44 8.89 -0.24
CA ILE A 9 16.89 7.83 0.61
C ILE A 9 16.01 8.47 1.66
N HIS A 10 14.77 8.03 1.74
CA HIS A 10 13.81 8.45 2.72
C HIS A 10 13.36 7.26 3.57
N PHE A 11 13.50 7.38 4.89
CA PHE A 11 12.97 6.41 5.83
C PHE A 11 11.65 6.92 6.39
N THR A 12 10.60 6.12 6.25
CA THR A 12 9.32 6.41 6.90
C THR A 12 9.26 5.66 8.22
N TYR A 13 8.87 6.37 9.25
CA TYR A 13 8.59 5.80 10.56
C TYR A 13 7.15 6.14 10.93
N ASP A 14 6.48 5.22 11.58
CA ASP A 14 5.26 5.52 12.29
C ASP A 14 5.60 6.42 13.49
N ASP A 15 4.78 7.42 13.83
CA ASP A 15 5.09 8.49 14.82
C ASP A 15 5.50 7.96 16.20
N ASP A 16 5.13 6.74 16.55
CA ASP A 16 5.50 6.13 17.83
C ASP A 16 6.92 5.57 17.88
N ARG A 17 7.70 5.64 16.80
CA ARG A 17 9.00 4.99 16.66
C ARG A 17 10.23 5.87 16.80
N LYS A 18 10.16 6.94 17.51
CA LYS A 18 11.32 7.82 17.82
C LYS A 18 12.55 7.14 18.42
N ARG A 19 12.62 5.78 18.47
CA ARG A 19 13.67 5.01 19.13
C ARG A 19 14.65 4.26 18.22
N LEU A 20 14.44 4.19 16.92
CA LEU A 20 15.45 3.67 16.00
C LEU A 20 16.30 4.83 15.48
N LYS A 21 17.32 5.21 16.24
CA LYS A 21 18.41 6.03 15.72
C LYS A 21 19.22 5.16 14.77
N ILE A 22 19.06 5.37 13.48
CA ILE A 22 20.00 4.86 12.50
C ILE A 22 21.05 5.96 12.33
N ASP A 23 22.15 5.81 13.05
CA ASP A 23 23.32 6.69 12.92
C ASP A 23 24.12 6.28 11.66
N ASN A 24 23.56 6.57 10.48
CA ASN A 24 24.32 6.47 9.24
C ASN A 24 24.40 7.87 8.61
N PRO A 25 25.62 8.48 8.56
CA PRO A 25 25.81 9.84 8.07
C PRO A 25 25.52 10.03 6.57
N ASP A 26 25.45 8.94 5.80
CA ASP A 26 25.19 8.97 4.35
C ASP A 26 23.69 8.94 4.00
N ILE A 27 22.82 8.91 5.00
CA ILE A 27 21.37 8.92 4.79
C ILE A 27 20.89 10.36 4.77
N ILE A 28 20.54 10.84 3.59
CA ILE A 28 19.97 12.18 3.40
C ILE A 28 18.47 12.10 3.71
N TYR A 29 18.07 12.74 4.80
CA TYR A 29 16.66 12.96 5.12
C TYR A 29 16.04 13.89 4.07
N LYS A 30 14.83 13.61 3.65
CA LYS A 30 14.09 14.37 2.65
C LYS A 30 13.98 15.83 3.06
N ASP A 31 14.62 16.72 2.32
CA ASP A 31 14.26 18.11 2.21
C ASP A 31 13.38 18.29 0.96
N ASP A 32 12.39 19.18 1.00
CA ASP A 32 11.43 19.40 -0.10
C ASP A 32 12.03 20.05 -1.37
N SER A 33 13.34 20.20 -1.43
CA SER A 33 14.10 20.90 -2.47
C SER A 33 14.61 19.99 -3.62
N HIS A 34 13.97 18.86 -3.89
CA HIS A 34 14.47 17.89 -4.88
C HIS A 34 14.29 18.34 -6.33
N ASN A 35 15.31 18.15 -7.14
CA ASN A 35 15.21 18.20 -8.60
C ASN A 35 14.19 17.17 -9.09
N ASP A 36 13.28 17.58 -9.96
CA ASP A 36 12.17 16.76 -10.48
C ASP A 36 12.60 15.44 -11.17
N ASN A 37 13.89 15.25 -11.47
CA ASN A 37 14.40 14.06 -12.17
C ASN A 37 15.08 13.02 -11.25
N SER A 38 15.23 13.30 -9.97
CA SER A 38 15.89 12.38 -9.04
C SER A 38 14.96 11.25 -8.58
N TYR A 39 15.53 10.07 -8.33
CA TYR A 39 14.82 8.99 -7.67
C TYR A 39 14.84 9.19 -6.15
N VAL A 40 13.73 8.93 -5.50
CA VAL A 40 13.60 8.91 -4.05
C VAL A 40 13.34 7.47 -3.62
N TRP A 41 14.24 6.89 -2.86
CA TRP A 41 14.08 5.58 -2.26
C TRP A 41 13.41 5.72 -0.91
N VAL A 42 12.25 5.11 -0.75
CA VAL A 42 11.46 5.16 0.47
C VAL A 42 11.49 3.79 1.14
N PHE A 43 11.99 3.75 2.36
CA PHE A 43 12.07 2.52 3.16
C PHE A 43 11.12 2.64 4.34
N SER A 44 10.27 1.65 4.52
CA SER A 44 9.43 1.48 5.71
C SER A 44 9.74 0.13 6.35
N PHE A 45 10.43 0.17 7.48
CA PHE A 45 10.97 -1.06 8.09
C PHE A 45 9.93 -1.84 8.88
N LEU A 46 8.82 -1.24 9.24
CA LEU A 46 7.77 -1.93 9.97
C LEU A 46 6.48 -1.13 9.90
N ASN A 47 5.64 -1.46 8.98
CA ASN A 47 4.27 -0.97 8.94
C ASN A 47 3.41 -1.79 9.91
N ASP A 48 2.38 -1.15 10.48
CA ASP A 48 1.44 -1.80 11.39
C ASP A 48 2.12 -2.33 12.67
N TYR A 49 2.92 -1.45 13.32
CA TYR A 49 3.73 -1.74 14.50
C TYR A 49 2.91 -2.34 15.66
N GLU A 50 1.66 -1.94 15.84
CA GLU A 50 0.81 -2.46 16.90
C GLU A 50 0.55 -3.96 16.71
N ASN A 51 0.29 -4.40 15.48
CA ASN A 51 0.15 -5.81 15.15
C ASN A 51 1.44 -6.58 15.45
N PHE A 52 2.60 -6.01 15.11
CA PHE A 52 3.89 -6.62 15.40
C PHE A 52 4.08 -6.80 16.92
N CYS A 53 3.82 -5.77 17.73
CA CYS A 53 3.94 -5.84 19.20
C CYS A 53 3.01 -6.88 19.80
N ARG A 54 1.82 -7.07 19.23
CA ARG A 54 0.84 -8.06 19.65
C ARG A 54 1.12 -9.47 19.09
N LYS A 55 2.20 -9.65 18.33
CA LYS A 55 2.56 -10.90 17.65
C LYS A 55 1.50 -11.37 16.64
N LEU A 56 0.70 -10.45 16.13
CA LEU A 56 -0.20 -10.72 15.01
C LEU A 56 0.60 -10.74 13.71
N PRO A 57 0.26 -11.62 12.74
CA PRO A 57 1.05 -11.78 11.51
C PRO A 57 0.75 -10.70 10.45
N PHE A 58 0.08 -9.61 10.80
CA PHE A 58 -0.40 -8.58 9.87
C PHE A 58 0.43 -7.29 10.00
N TRP A 59 1.68 -7.34 9.57
CA TRP A 59 2.60 -6.21 9.48
C TRP A 59 3.49 -6.38 8.26
N THR A 60 4.09 -5.30 7.75
CA THR A 60 4.89 -5.36 6.53
C THR A 60 6.15 -4.53 6.60
N LEU A 61 7.10 -4.91 5.76
CA LEU A 61 8.26 -4.11 5.36
C LEU A 61 8.00 -3.62 3.95
N SER A 62 8.33 -2.38 3.62
CA SER A 62 8.22 -1.91 2.24
C SER A 62 9.42 -1.10 1.78
N ILE A 63 9.68 -1.19 0.47
CA ILE A 63 10.63 -0.36 -0.24
C ILE A 63 9.92 0.15 -1.48
N SER A 64 9.94 1.45 -1.71
CA SER A 64 9.45 2.02 -2.96
C SER A 64 10.44 2.99 -3.57
N ILE A 65 10.32 3.19 -4.88
CA ILE A 65 11.09 4.16 -5.64
C ILE A 65 10.10 5.15 -6.23
N GLU A 66 10.26 6.42 -5.88
CA GLU A 66 9.45 7.52 -6.38
C GLU A 66 10.27 8.40 -7.33
N GLN A 67 9.62 8.95 -8.35
CA GLN A 67 10.15 9.99 -9.22
C GLN A 67 9.00 10.91 -9.62
N ASN A 68 9.21 12.22 -9.59
CA ASN A 68 8.18 13.22 -9.91
C ASN A 68 6.90 13.03 -9.07
N LYS A 69 7.06 12.70 -7.78
CA LYS A 69 5.97 12.41 -6.84
C LYS A 69 5.10 11.21 -7.21
N GLU A 70 5.56 10.38 -8.13
CA GLU A 70 4.91 9.14 -8.53
C GLU A 70 5.72 7.93 -8.13
N THR A 71 5.10 6.93 -7.52
CA THR A 71 5.73 5.64 -7.27
C THR A 71 5.95 4.91 -8.60
N LYS A 72 7.18 4.55 -8.88
CA LYS A 72 7.60 3.81 -10.08
C LYS A 72 7.77 2.33 -9.81
N PHE A 73 8.20 2.00 -8.60
CA PHE A 73 8.45 0.62 -8.16
C PHE A 73 8.08 0.47 -6.68
N SER A 74 7.63 -0.71 -6.30
CA SER A 74 7.28 -1.04 -4.92
C SER A 74 7.57 -2.52 -4.64
N ILE A 75 8.13 -2.78 -3.47
CA ILE A 75 8.24 -4.12 -2.86
C ILE A 75 7.61 -4.05 -1.48
N ILE A 76 6.76 -5.02 -1.17
CA ILE A 76 6.17 -5.20 0.16
C ILE A 76 6.38 -6.65 0.57
N SER A 77 6.88 -6.84 1.77
CA SER A 77 7.16 -8.17 2.32
C SER A 77 6.56 -8.34 3.70
N ASN A 78 6.00 -9.51 3.92
CA ASN A 78 5.70 -10.04 5.25
C ASN A 78 6.21 -11.48 5.34
N PRO A 79 7.32 -11.71 6.04
CA PRO A 79 7.94 -13.04 6.10
C PRO A 79 7.15 -14.04 6.95
N ILE A 80 6.22 -13.59 7.80
CA ILE A 80 5.44 -14.47 8.68
C ILE A 80 4.39 -15.25 7.90
N ILE A 81 3.78 -14.60 6.89
CA ILE A 81 2.74 -15.22 6.05
C ILE A 81 3.25 -15.51 4.63
N ASP A 82 4.58 -15.57 4.46
CA ASP A 82 5.23 -15.83 3.17
C ASP A 82 4.71 -14.92 2.05
N LEU A 83 4.67 -13.61 2.30
CA LEU A 83 4.20 -12.62 1.34
C LEU A 83 5.36 -11.79 0.85
N LEU A 84 5.62 -11.84 -0.46
CA LEU A 84 6.57 -10.97 -1.15
C LEU A 84 5.93 -10.46 -2.44
N THR A 85 5.45 -9.23 -2.39
CA THR A 85 4.76 -8.60 -3.50
C THR A 85 5.59 -7.46 -4.05
N PHE A 86 5.69 -7.38 -5.36
CA PHE A 86 6.33 -6.26 -6.02
C PHE A 86 5.57 -5.81 -7.27
N SER A 87 5.74 -4.56 -7.61
CA SER A 87 5.18 -3.95 -8.81
C SER A 87 6.15 -2.94 -9.40
N GLU A 88 6.15 -2.88 -10.71
CA GLU A 88 6.73 -1.80 -11.47
C GLU A 88 5.63 -1.18 -12.34
N ARG A 89 5.59 0.15 -12.40
CA ARG A 89 4.57 0.88 -13.15
C ARG A 89 4.54 0.46 -14.61
N GLY A 90 3.37 -0.01 -15.07
CA GLY A 90 3.14 -0.51 -16.43
C GLY A 90 3.55 -1.97 -16.67
N SER A 91 4.12 -2.66 -15.65
CA SER A 91 4.59 -4.04 -15.79
C SER A 91 3.70 -5.07 -15.07
N GLY A 92 2.76 -4.57 -14.26
CA GLY A 92 1.87 -5.40 -13.45
C GLY A 92 2.43 -5.69 -12.06
N SER A 93 1.69 -6.49 -11.31
CA SER A 93 2.03 -6.91 -9.94
C SER A 93 2.29 -8.40 -9.85
N VAL A 94 3.23 -8.76 -8.98
CA VAL A 94 3.64 -10.16 -8.74
C VAL A 94 3.69 -10.41 -7.24
N ASN A 95 3.14 -11.54 -6.79
CA ASN A 95 3.29 -12.04 -5.44
C ASN A 95 3.91 -13.45 -5.49
N ASN A 96 5.02 -13.66 -4.77
CA ASN A 96 5.73 -14.92 -4.74
C ASN A 96 5.93 -15.52 -6.15
N GLN A 97 6.47 -14.71 -7.08
CA GLN A 97 6.76 -15.06 -8.49
C GLN A 97 5.53 -15.33 -9.37
N ARG A 98 4.31 -15.13 -8.86
CA ARG A 98 3.08 -15.29 -9.63
C ARG A 98 2.44 -13.93 -9.90
N LYS A 99 2.06 -13.68 -11.14
CA LYS A 99 1.26 -12.49 -11.47
C LYS A 99 -0.03 -12.49 -10.68
N ILE A 100 -0.32 -11.37 -10.04
CA ILE A 100 -1.60 -11.16 -9.36
C ILE A 100 -2.48 -10.25 -10.20
N ARG A 101 -3.77 -10.58 -10.20
CA ARG A 101 -4.83 -9.77 -10.78
C ARG A 101 -6.07 -9.95 -9.95
N SER A 102 -6.73 -8.88 -9.62
CA SER A 102 -8.01 -8.94 -8.94
C SER A 102 -9.13 -9.28 -9.94
N LEU A 103 -9.35 -10.55 -10.13
CA LEU A 103 -10.37 -11.06 -11.08
C LEU A 103 -11.61 -11.62 -10.40
N THR A 104 -11.60 -11.69 -9.08
CA THR A 104 -12.66 -12.37 -8.33
C THR A 104 -13.98 -11.63 -8.36
N SER A 105 -15.01 -12.42 -8.36
CA SER A 105 -16.38 -12.00 -8.10
C SER A 105 -17.00 -13.06 -7.23
N SER A 106 -16.80 -12.94 -5.94
CA SER A 106 -17.59 -13.69 -4.96
C SER A 106 -19.03 -13.19 -4.96
N GLU A 107 -19.98 -14.06 -4.66
CA GLU A 107 -21.34 -13.64 -4.28
C GLU A 107 -21.32 -13.01 -2.88
N ASP A 108 -20.44 -13.51 -2.01
CA ASP A 108 -20.16 -12.99 -0.67
C ASP A 108 -19.11 -11.87 -0.74
N ILE A 109 -19.57 -10.64 -0.91
CA ILE A 109 -18.71 -9.44 -0.98
C ILE A 109 -18.10 -9.15 0.38
N LEU A 110 -16.78 -8.96 0.39
CA LEU A 110 -16.00 -8.58 1.56
C LEU A 110 -15.41 -7.19 1.39
N VAL A 111 -15.66 -6.33 2.38
CA VAL A 111 -15.22 -4.94 2.39
C VAL A 111 -14.22 -4.72 3.51
N CYS A 112 -13.11 -4.07 3.21
CA CYS A 112 -12.22 -3.49 4.21
C CYS A 112 -12.24 -1.96 4.14
N LYS A 113 -11.88 -1.31 5.23
CA LYS A 113 -11.79 0.15 5.28
C LYS A 113 -10.68 0.60 6.22
N SER A 114 -10.16 1.78 5.99
CA SER A 114 -9.32 2.46 7.00
C SER A 114 -10.11 2.74 8.27
N ASP A 115 -9.47 2.61 9.42
CA ASP A 115 -10.14 2.68 10.73
C ASP A 115 -10.83 4.02 10.99
N ASP A 116 -10.24 5.11 10.51
CA ASP A 116 -10.65 6.48 10.82
C ASP A 116 -11.84 6.99 9.98
N ILE A 117 -12.43 6.14 9.14
CA ILE A 117 -13.51 6.58 8.24
C ILE A 117 -14.76 5.70 8.39
N PRO A 118 -15.96 6.29 8.29
CA PRO A 118 -17.19 5.51 8.23
C PRO A 118 -17.28 4.73 6.92
N LEU A 119 -17.98 3.61 6.96
CA LEU A 119 -18.29 2.87 5.74
C LEU A 119 -19.38 3.63 4.95
N PRO A 120 -19.19 3.89 3.64
CA PRO A 120 -20.22 4.48 2.80
C PRO A 120 -21.50 3.63 2.79
N ASP A 121 -22.68 4.27 2.81
CA ASP A 121 -23.98 3.60 2.87
C ASP A 121 -24.16 2.54 1.77
N ILE A 122 -23.66 2.82 0.57
CA ILE A 122 -23.73 1.89 -0.57
C ILE A 122 -23.02 0.56 -0.31
N LEU A 123 -22.02 0.55 0.61
CA LEU A 123 -21.27 -0.64 1.00
C LEU A 123 -21.71 -1.23 2.34
N SER A 124 -22.60 -0.54 3.09
CA SER A 124 -23.01 -0.95 4.45
C SER A 124 -23.73 -2.30 4.52
N LYS A 125 -24.30 -2.75 3.41
CA LYS A 125 -24.97 -4.05 3.27
C LYS A 125 -24.02 -5.25 3.20
N TYR A 126 -22.72 -5.01 3.00
CA TYR A 126 -21.73 -6.09 2.84
C TYR A 126 -21.01 -6.40 4.15
N LYS A 127 -20.42 -7.59 4.22
CA LYS A 127 -19.57 -8.00 5.36
C LYS A 127 -18.31 -7.16 5.38
N THR A 128 -17.90 -6.75 6.58
CA THR A 128 -16.66 -6.02 6.80
C THR A 128 -15.61 -6.89 7.47
N LEU A 129 -14.37 -6.68 7.09
CA LEU A 129 -13.18 -7.25 7.72
C LEU A 129 -12.23 -6.10 8.07
N SER A 130 -11.52 -6.22 9.18
CA SER A 130 -10.35 -5.39 9.50
C SER A 130 -9.24 -6.28 10.02
N LEU A 131 -8.05 -6.13 9.43
CA LEU A 131 -6.82 -6.77 9.89
C LEU A 131 -5.94 -5.78 10.64
N ASN A 132 -6.39 -4.53 10.75
CA ASN A 132 -5.60 -3.41 11.25
C ASN A 132 -4.23 -3.29 10.55
N SER A 133 -4.21 -3.63 9.25
CA SER A 133 -3.03 -3.57 8.40
C SER A 133 -3.42 -3.11 7.01
N LYS A 134 -3.33 -1.82 6.79
CA LYS A 134 -3.67 -1.19 5.49
C LYS A 134 -2.86 -1.80 4.35
N SER A 135 -1.59 -2.09 4.59
CA SER A 135 -0.71 -2.69 3.58
C SER A 135 -1.18 -4.08 3.17
N ILE A 136 -1.47 -4.96 4.14
CA ILE A 136 -1.92 -6.33 3.84
C ILE A 136 -3.32 -6.32 3.22
N GLU A 137 -4.23 -5.49 3.71
CA GLU A 137 -5.58 -5.35 3.18
C GLU A 137 -5.56 -4.89 1.70
N LEU A 138 -4.69 -3.93 1.34
CA LEU A 138 -4.52 -3.49 -0.04
C LEU A 138 -3.91 -4.58 -0.95
N ILE A 139 -2.98 -5.39 -0.42
CA ILE A 139 -2.44 -6.53 -1.16
C ILE A 139 -3.52 -7.60 -1.34
N TYR A 140 -4.32 -7.90 -0.31
CA TYR A 140 -5.42 -8.85 -0.41
C TYR A 140 -6.52 -8.39 -1.39
N LEU A 141 -6.79 -7.08 -1.46
CA LEU A 141 -7.61 -6.51 -2.52
C LEU A 141 -7.00 -6.77 -3.91
N SER A 142 -5.69 -6.57 -4.05
CA SER A 142 -4.95 -6.82 -5.30
C SER A 142 -4.97 -8.26 -5.73
N MET A 143 -5.03 -9.19 -4.77
CA MET A 143 -5.15 -10.64 -4.99
C MET A 143 -6.61 -11.10 -5.19
N GLY A 144 -7.59 -10.21 -4.97
CA GLY A 144 -9.01 -10.54 -5.05
C GLY A 144 -9.54 -11.35 -3.85
N ILE A 145 -8.85 -11.33 -2.72
CA ILE A 145 -9.31 -11.91 -1.44
C ILE A 145 -10.33 -10.95 -0.79
N ILE A 146 -10.14 -9.65 -0.98
CA ILE A 146 -11.04 -8.57 -0.57
C ILE A 146 -11.64 -7.97 -1.84
N ASP A 147 -12.90 -7.58 -1.81
CA ASP A 147 -13.64 -7.08 -2.97
C ASP A 147 -13.63 -5.55 -3.05
N PHE A 148 -13.71 -4.87 -1.90
CA PHE A 148 -13.66 -3.42 -1.80
C PHE A 148 -12.74 -2.98 -0.67
N TYR A 149 -12.01 -1.91 -0.91
CA TYR A 149 -11.29 -1.19 0.12
C TYR A 149 -11.66 0.28 0.11
N VAL A 150 -11.98 0.83 1.27
CA VAL A 150 -12.33 2.25 1.43
C VAL A 150 -11.27 2.94 2.26
N MET A 151 -10.72 4.02 1.73
CA MET A 151 -9.66 4.76 2.40
C MET A 151 -9.86 6.27 2.29
N SER A 152 -9.23 7.01 3.20
CA SER A 152 -9.13 8.47 3.11
C SER A 152 -8.16 8.90 1.99
N LYS A 153 -8.27 10.15 1.55
CA LYS A 153 -7.30 10.72 0.61
C LYS A 153 -5.89 10.78 1.21
N ASP A 154 -5.78 10.97 2.52
CA ASP A 154 -4.49 11.04 3.20
C ASP A 154 -3.84 9.66 3.28
N ASP A 155 -4.61 8.60 3.55
CA ASP A 155 -4.11 7.24 3.47
C ASP A 155 -3.63 6.89 2.06
N ALA A 156 -4.36 7.28 1.02
CA ALA A 156 -3.93 7.06 -0.36
C ALA A 156 -2.58 7.73 -0.68
N ARG A 157 -2.26 8.84 -0.03
CA ARG A 157 -0.95 9.50 -0.15
C ARG A 157 0.14 8.80 0.65
N LYS A 158 -0.18 8.26 1.82
CA LYS A 158 0.77 7.57 2.70
C LYS A 158 1.13 6.18 2.18
N PHE A 159 0.16 5.46 1.62
CA PHE A 159 0.31 4.08 1.14
C PHE A 159 0.45 4.00 -0.40
N ARG A 160 1.27 4.88 -1.00
CA ARG A 160 1.47 4.91 -2.45
C ARG A 160 2.11 3.64 -3.00
N ASP A 161 2.98 3.02 -2.25
CA ASP A 161 3.59 1.73 -2.54
C ASP A 161 2.51 0.64 -2.72
N CYS A 162 1.60 0.51 -1.76
CA CYS A 162 0.48 -0.43 -1.83
C CYS A 162 -0.51 -0.08 -2.95
N THR A 163 -0.78 1.22 -3.15
CA THR A 163 -1.69 1.66 -4.22
C THR A 163 -1.13 1.42 -5.61
N LEU A 164 0.20 1.47 -5.80
CA LEU A 164 0.83 1.04 -7.05
C LEU A 164 0.55 -0.45 -7.29
N ILE A 165 0.78 -1.30 -6.29
CA ILE A 165 0.52 -2.74 -6.40
C ILE A 165 -0.93 -3.01 -6.79
N ALA A 166 -1.88 -2.34 -6.13
CA ALA A 166 -3.30 -2.47 -6.40
C ALA A 166 -3.63 -2.04 -7.84
N LYS A 167 -3.14 -0.89 -8.28
CA LYS A 167 -3.36 -0.37 -9.63
C LYS A 167 -2.82 -1.33 -10.71
N GLU A 168 -1.60 -1.83 -10.52
CA GLU A 168 -0.95 -2.74 -11.47
C GLU A 168 -1.59 -4.14 -11.45
N ALA A 169 -2.32 -4.50 -10.39
CA ALA A 169 -3.16 -5.70 -10.30
C ALA A 169 -4.56 -5.52 -10.93
N GLY A 170 -4.87 -4.33 -11.47
CA GLY A 170 -6.14 -4.04 -12.13
C GLY A 170 -7.23 -3.49 -11.20
N ILE A 171 -6.85 -2.98 -10.03
CA ILE A 171 -7.77 -2.28 -9.14
C ILE A 171 -8.01 -0.87 -9.67
N LEU A 172 -9.27 -0.50 -9.75
CA LEU A 172 -9.75 0.84 -10.08
C LEU A 172 -10.01 1.63 -8.81
N SER A 173 -9.93 2.96 -8.92
CA SER A 173 -10.25 3.88 -7.84
C SER A 173 -11.40 4.79 -8.24
N LYS A 174 -12.36 5.00 -7.34
CA LYS A 174 -13.45 5.95 -7.49
C LYS A 174 -13.50 6.86 -6.27
N GLN A 175 -13.41 8.15 -6.50
CA GLN A 175 -13.56 9.12 -5.43
C GLN A 175 -15.05 9.34 -5.16
N LEU A 176 -15.43 9.24 -3.89
CA LEU A 176 -16.77 9.53 -3.41
C LEU A 176 -16.66 10.46 -2.19
N ASN A 177 -16.99 11.75 -2.37
CA ASN A 177 -16.81 12.78 -1.33
C ASN A 177 -15.35 12.83 -0.83
N ASP A 178 -15.15 12.51 0.44
CA ASP A 178 -13.83 12.51 1.09
C ASP A 178 -13.12 11.15 1.10
N TYR A 179 -13.75 10.14 0.51
CA TYR A 179 -13.24 8.78 0.45
C TYR A 179 -12.78 8.40 -0.94
N ILE A 180 -11.92 7.40 -0.99
CA ILE A 180 -11.53 6.70 -2.20
C ILE A 180 -11.98 5.25 -2.03
N ILE A 181 -12.79 4.76 -2.95
CA ILE A 181 -13.18 3.36 -3.03
C ILE A 181 -12.30 2.69 -4.06
N LEU A 182 -11.70 1.58 -3.67
CA LEU A 182 -10.84 0.74 -4.49
C LEU A 182 -11.55 -0.60 -4.71
N ALA A 183 -11.62 -1.06 -5.95
CA ALA A 183 -12.19 -2.36 -6.31
C ALA A 183 -11.72 -2.77 -7.73
N ASN A 184 -11.88 -4.04 -8.09
CA ASN A 184 -11.76 -4.45 -9.48
C ASN A 184 -12.92 -3.90 -10.33
N GLU A 185 -12.79 -3.96 -11.64
CA GLU A 185 -13.77 -3.42 -12.59
C GLU A 185 -15.19 -3.96 -12.35
N LYS A 186 -15.31 -5.27 -12.13
CA LYS A 186 -16.62 -5.90 -11.91
C LYS A 186 -17.32 -5.39 -10.66
N ASN A 187 -16.58 -5.26 -9.56
CA ASN A 187 -17.10 -4.75 -8.32
C ASN A 187 -17.34 -3.24 -8.39
N MET A 188 -16.49 -2.50 -9.09
CA MET A 188 -16.66 -1.06 -9.30
C MET A 188 -17.98 -0.75 -10.05
N ASN A 189 -18.39 -1.60 -10.99
CA ASN A 189 -19.64 -1.45 -11.73
C ASN A 189 -20.90 -1.74 -10.88
N ARG A 190 -20.75 -2.19 -9.63
CA ARG A 190 -21.87 -2.37 -8.66
C ARG A 190 -22.15 -1.12 -7.84
N LEU A 191 -21.29 -0.09 -7.92
CA LEU A 191 -21.42 1.23 -7.29
C LEU A 191 -22.14 2.23 -8.19
#